data_21ce8d3fcd502b17c96cbae1d2a9eab4
#
_entry.id   21ce8d3fcd502b17c96cbae1d2a9eab4
#
_cell.length_a   1.000
_cell.length_b   1.000
_cell.length_c   1.000
_cell.angle_alpha   90.00
_cell.angle_beta   90.00
_cell.angle_gamma   90.00
#
_symmetry.space_group_name_H-M   'P 1'
#
loop_
_entity.id
_entity.type
_entity.pdbx_description
1 polymer ?
#
loop_
_entity_poly.entity_id
_entity_poly.type
_entity_poly.pdbx_seq_one_letter_code
_entity_poly.pdbx_strand_id
1 'polypeptide(L)'
;LQTLRDTFVIDFGKSKKNKKIFFPINKILSKKFECDYLLGFLELPENLNSLRGFVIVTHGLGGSTKRFGLRRISRKLANNGFGVLKLNLRGSGSARYLAKGNYCARCSSDVISAINYFKKFINLEFKDLIKMNNLPIYGVGLSLGGTILLNACLDYDENKGEKLLDGLACVSSPLDLSSCSLCIEKSRNYIYQKWLLHRLKNQLWDGFNDEGKILNNEKLRKKIRSLKSIREFDQKFTAPSWGFNSLEDYY
;
A
#
# COMPACT_ATOMS: atom_id res chain seq x y z
N LEU A 1 9.11 -12.06 -14.19
CA LEU A 1 10.23 -12.87 -13.69
C LEU A 1 10.89 -12.24 -12.46
N GLN A 2 11.21 -10.94 -12.46
CA GLN A 2 11.86 -10.26 -11.33
C GLN A 2 11.00 -10.30 -10.05
N THR A 3 9.69 -10.09 -10.15
CA THR A 3 8.75 -10.15 -9.02
C THR A 3 8.65 -11.57 -8.43
N LEU A 4 8.73 -12.60 -9.27
CA LEU A 4 8.76 -14.00 -8.81
C LEU A 4 10.09 -14.30 -8.12
N ARG A 5 11.22 -13.84 -8.68
CA ARG A 5 12.55 -14.00 -8.07
C ARG A 5 12.60 -13.41 -6.66
N ASP A 6 12.06 -12.21 -6.47
CA ASP A 6 12.02 -11.54 -5.15
C ASP A 6 11.17 -12.31 -4.11
N THR A 7 10.33 -13.25 -4.55
CA THR A 7 9.55 -14.11 -3.64
C THR A 7 10.38 -15.23 -3.03
N PHE A 8 11.42 -15.68 -3.73
CA PHE A 8 12.25 -16.83 -3.33
C PHE A 8 13.61 -16.46 -2.72
N VAL A 9 13.97 -15.17 -2.73
CA VAL A 9 15.23 -14.73 -2.11
C VAL A 9 15.07 -14.61 -0.59
N ILE A 10 15.90 -15.33 0.14
CA ILE A 10 15.94 -15.30 1.61
C ILE A 10 16.72 -14.05 2.04
N ASP A 11 16.11 -13.22 2.86
CA ASP A 11 16.75 -12.03 3.44
C ASP A 11 17.34 -12.37 4.81
N PHE A 12 18.65 -12.56 4.87
CA PHE A 12 19.41 -12.83 6.10
C PHE A 12 19.75 -11.58 6.92
N GLY A 13 19.29 -10.41 6.52
CA GLY A 13 19.58 -9.17 7.23
C GLY A 13 18.84 -9.07 8.57
N LYS A 14 19.58 -8.76 9.65
CA LYS A 14 18.98 -8.45 10.97
C LYS A 14 17.97 -7.31 10.81
N SER A 15 16.74 -7.52 11.28
CA SER A 15 15.71 -6.48 11.31
C SER A 15 16.11 -5.42 12.33
N LYS A 16 16.38 -4.19 11.87
CA LYS A 16 16.49 -3.02 12.77
C LYS A 16 15.16 -2.83 13.50
N LYS A 17 15.19 -2.29 14.72
CA LYS A 17 13.97 -1.94 15.47
C LYS A 17 13.16 -0.94 14.65
N ASN A 18 11.99 -1.37 14.15
CA ASN A 18 11.05 -0.50 13.46
C ASN A 18 10.04 0.06 14.45
N LYS A 19 9.84 1.39 14.49
CA LYS A 19 8.77 2.02 15.25
C LYS A 19 7.45 1.79 14.50
N LYS A 20 6.46 1.18 15.16
CA LYS A 20 5.11 1.01 14.61
C LYS A 20 4.34 2.31 14.78
N ILE A 21 3.65 2.75 13.73
CA ILE A 21 2.80 3.94 13.72
C ILE A 21 1.44 3.56 13.15
N PHE A 22 0.37 3.91 13.88
CA PHE A 22 -1.01 3.73 13.45
C PHE A 22 -1.50 5.07 12.89
N PHE A 23 -2.00 5.04 11.66
CA PHE A 23 -2.47 6.20 10.93
C PHE A 23 -3.98 6.17 10.87
N PRO A 24 -4.70 7.10 11.55
CA PRO A 24 -6.16 7.17 11.46
C PRO A 24 -6.58 7.55 10.05
N ILE A 25 -7.55 6.84 9.51
CA ILE A 25 -8.14 7.05 8.20
C ILE A 25 -9.67 7.03 8.29
N ASN A 26 -10.32 7.49 7.23
CA ASN A 26 -11.78 7.51 7.19
C ASN A 26 -12.36 6.11 7.33
N LYS A 27 -13.37 6.01 8.17
CA LYS A 27 -14.09 4.76 8.43
C LYS A 27 -14.96 4.38 7.24
N ILE A 28 -14.76 3.16 6.75
CA ILE A 28 -15.64 2.55 5.76
C ILE A 28 -16.43 1.43 6.45
N LEU A 29 -17.65 1.75 6.93
CA LEU A 29 -18.64 0.79 7.44
C LEU A 29 -18.17 -0.15 8.58
N SER A 30 -17.22 0.25 9.43
CA SER A 30 -16.84 -0.53 10.61
C SER A 30 -17.60 -0.07 11.86
N LYS A 31 -18.15 -1.01 12.65
CA LYS A 31 -18.76 -0.73 13.95
C LYS A 31 -17.78 -0.91 15.12
N LYS A 32 -16.61 -1.48 14.88
CA LYS A 32 -15.69 -1.96 15.92
C LYS A 32 -14.80 -0.88 16.52
N PHE A 33 -14.44 0.13 15.72
CA PHE A 33 -13.58 1.23 16.16
C PHE A 33 -14.20 2.56 15.77
N GLU A 34 -13.81 3.65 16.42
CA GLU A 34 -14.25 5.01 16.04
C GLU A 34 -13.73 5.42 14.65
N CYS A 35 -12.55 4.98 14.28
CA CYS A 35 -11.97 5.13 12.94
C CYS A 35 -11.23 3.87 12.50
N ASP A 36 -11.00 3.75 11.19
CA ASP A 36 -10.10 2.75 10.63
C ASP A 36 -8.64 3.22 10.73
N TYR A 37 -7.66 2.28 10.68
CA TYR A 37 -6.24 2.61 10.74
C TYR A 37 -5.45 1.92 9.65
N LEU A 38 -4.46 2.63 9.09
CA LEU A 38 -3.33 1.99 8.40
C LEU A 38 -2.20 1.76 9.41
N LEU A 39 -1.30 0.83 9.10
CA LEU A 39 -0.13 0.52 9.90
C LEU A 39 1.14 0.76 9.11
N GLY A 40 2.00 1.62 9.62
CA GLY A 40 3.34 1.82 9.09
C GLY A 40 4.44 1.35 10.04
N PHE A 41 5.61 1.14 9.46
CA PHE A 41 6.83 0.77 10.15
C PHE A 41 7.93 1.76 9.78
N LEU A 42 8.27 2.65 10.70
CA LEU A 42 9.34 3.63 10.52
C LEU A 42 10.69 3.01 10.88
N GLU A 43 11.59 3.01 9.93
CA GLU A 43 13.00 2.64 10.07
C GLU A 43 13.85 3.91 9.96
N LEU A 44 14.65 4.20 10.96
CA LEU A 44 15.53 5.38 11.00
C LEU A 44 16.95 4.98 10.62
N PRO A 45 17.76 5.90 10.05
CA PRO A 45 19.18 5.68 9.88
C PRO A 45 19.89 5.52 11.24
N GLU A 46 21.09 4.93 11.25
CA GLU A 46 21.85 4.73 12.49
C GLU A 46 22.26 6.06 13.12
N ASN A 47 22.67 7.01 12.30
CA ASN A 47 23.05 8.35 12.75
C ASN A 47 21.95 9.35 12.33
N LEU A 48 21.21 9.86 13.30
CA LEU A 48 20.15 10.84 13.07
C LEU A 48 20.70 12.21 12.66
N ASN A 49 21.95 12.55 13.02
CA ASN A 49 22.56 13.82 12.58
C ASN A 49 22.80 13.86 11.06
N SER A 50 22.86 12.69 10.42
CA SER A 50 22.95 12.56 8.96
C SER A 50 21.59 12.37 8.26
N LEU A 51 20.49 12.65 8.94
CA LEU A 51 19.14 12.50 8.39
C LEU A 51 18.93 13.48 7.23
N ARG A 52 18.65 12.94 6.04
CA ARG A 52 18.52 13.67 4.78
C ARG A 52 17.06 13.97 4.40
N GLY A 53 16.10 13.39 5.13
CA GLY A 53 14.68 13.49 4.87
C GLY A 53 13.97 12.19 5.18
N PHE A 54 12.69 12.14 4.85
CA PHE A 54 11.86 10.95 5.06
C PHE A 54 11.34 10.39 3.72
N VAL A 55 11.19 9.08 3.64
CA VAL A 55 10.65 8.41 2.45
C VAL A 55 9.51 7.48 2.86
N ILE A 56 8.33 7.71 2.29
CA ILE A 56 7.18 6.82 2.45
C ILE A 56 7.21 5.79 1.33
N VAL A 57 7.26 4.50 1.67
CA VAL A 57 7.34 3.42 0.70
C VAL A 57 6.06 2.60 0.72
N THR A 58 5.40 2.48 -0.44
CA THR A 58 4.16 1.71 -0.62
C THR A 58 4.35 0.50 -1.51
N HIS A 59 3.65 -0.58 -1.16
CA HIS A 59 3.69 -1.85 -1.89
C HIS A 59 2.66 -1.91 -3.03
N GLY A 60 2.87 -2.81 -3.98
CA GLY A 60 1.94 -3.06 -5.09
C GLY A 60 0.81 -4.04 -4.75
N LEU A 61 0.09 -4.46 -5.79
CA LEU A 61 -1.05 -5.35 -5.72
C LEU A 61 -0.72 -6.68 -5.02
N GLY A 62 -1.58 -7.11 -4.09
CA GLY A 62 -1.37 -8.32 -3.29
C GLY A 62 -0.12 -8.27 -2.38
N GLY A 63 0.42 -7.07 -2.13
CA GLY A 63 1.63 -6.84 -1.34
C GLY A 63 1.40 -6.53 0.14
N SER A 64 2.49 -6.25 0.84
CA SER A 64 2.54 -5.71 2.20
C SER A 64 3.96 -5.21 2.50
N THR A 65 4.15 -4.57 3.65
CA THR A 65 5.48 -4.13 4.13
C THR A 65 6.48 -5.27 4.35
N LYS A 66 6.01 -6.52 4.43
CA LYS A 66 6.86 -7.71 4.57
C LYS A 66 7.48 -8.20 3.27
N ARG A 67 7.13 -7.59 2.11
CA ARG A 67 7.67 -8.02 0.81
C ARG A 67 9.18 -7.76 0.72
N PHE A 68 9.90 -8.73 0.18
CA PHE A 68 11.35 -8.66 0.08
C PHE A 68 11.83 -7.44 -0.71
N GLY A 69 11.27 -7.18 -1.90
CA GLY A 69 11.67 -6.04 -2.72
C GLY A 69 11.46 -4.71 -2.00
N LEU A 70 10.33 -4.54 -1.28
CA LEU A 70 10.06 -3.34 -0.49
C LEU A 70 11.04 -3.21 0.68
N ARG A 71 11.33 -4.30 1.40
CA ARG A 71 12.30 -4.31 2.49
C ARG A 71 13.72 -3.96 2.03
N ARG A 72 14.12 -4.48 0.84
CA ARG A 72 15.43 -4.19 0.24
C ARG A 72 15.57 -2.71 -0.12
N ILE A 73 14.56 -2.12 -0.77
CA ILE A 73 14.54 -0.69 -1.10
C ILE A 73 14.59 0.14 0.19
N SER A 74 13.75 -0.17 1.18
CA SER A 74 13.71 0.55 2.46
C SER A 74 15.05 0.52 3.18
N ARG A 75 15.70 -0.64 3.25
CA ARG A 75 17.03 -0.77 3.85
C ARG A 75 18.08 0.05 3.10
N LYS A 76 18.04 0.04 1.76
CA LYS A 76 18.97 0.83 0.95
C LYS A 76 18.80 2.33 1.21
N LEU A 77 17.57 2.80 1.31
CA LEU A 77 17.26 4.19 1.63
C LEU A 77 17.71 4.56 3.05
N ALA A 78 17.41 3.72 4.05
CA ALA A 78 17.82 3.96 5.43
C ALA A 78 19.36 3.99 5.58
N ASN A 79 20.08 3.11 4.88
CA ASN A 79 21.55 3.13 4.85
C ASN A 79 22.15 4.36 4.14
N ASN A 80 21.33 5.08 3.36
CA ASN A 80 21.71 6.35 2.72
C ASN A 80 21.18 7.58 3.48
N GLY A 81 20.82 7.43 4.75
CA GLY A 81 20.48 8.54 5.63
C GLY A 81 19.02 8.98 5.58
N PHE A 82 18.11 8.19 5.03
CA PHE A 82 16.68 8.52 5.04
C PHE A 82 15.95 7.81 6.19
N GLY A 83 15.01 8.52 6.83
CA GLY A 83 13.97 7.90 7.65
C GLY A 83 12.91 7.24 6.74
N VAL A 84 12.70 5.93 6.83
CA VAL A 84 11.86 5.20 5.87
C VAL A 84 10.61 4.67 6.53
N LEU A 85 9.45 5.19 6.12
CA LEU A 85 8.14 4.69 6.52
C LEU A 85 7.65 3.66 5.50
N LYS A 86 7.62 2.39 5.88
CA LYS A 86 6.97 1.31 5.13
C LYS A 86 5.48 1.29 5.49
N LEU A 87 4.60 1.63 4.56
CA LEU A 87 3.16 1.72 4.80
C LEU A 87 2.43 0.47 4.30
N ASN A 88 1.65 -0.19 5.17
CA ASN A 88 0.63 -1.14 4.74
C ASN A 88 -0.62 -0.38 4.33
N LEU A 89 -1.05 -0.60 3.10
CA LEU A 89 -2.32 -0.09 2.58
C LEU A 89 -3.51 -0.83 3.22
N ARG A 90 -4.71 -0.26 3.14
CA ARG A 90 -5.96 -0.81 3.69
C ARG A 90 -6.11 -2.31 3.41
N GLY A 91 -6.41 -3.10 4.43
CA GLY A 91 -6.62 -4.53 4.28
C GLY A 91 -5.39 -5.36 3.92
N SER A 92 -4.16 -4.82 4.09
CA SER A 92 -2.94 -5.53 3.73
C SER A 92 -2.05 -5.91 4.92
N GLY A 93 -1.37 -7.04 4.78
CA GLY A 93 -0.36 -7.49 5.72
C GLY A 93 -0.85 -7.63 7.16
N SER A 94 -0.03 -7.22 8.12
CA SER A 94 -0.35 -7.28 9.55
C SER A 94 -1.37 -6.22 10.02
N ALA A 95 -1.77 -5.30 9.13
CA ALA A 95 -2.75 -4.25 9.41
C ALA A 95 -4.16 -4.62 8.96
N ARG A 96 -4.37 -5.84 8.50
CA ARG A 96 -5.58 -6.25 7.84
C ARG A 96 -6.87 -6.03 8.66
N TYR A 97 -6.80 -6.30 9.96
CA TYR A 97 -7.93 -6.18 10.89
C TYR A 97 -8.15 -4.76 11.43
N LEU A 98 -7.26 -3.81 11.09
CA LEU A 98 -7.33 -2.43 11.56
C LEU A 98 -8.24 -1.54 10.72
N ALA A 99 -8.55 -1.99 9.50
CA ALA A 99 -9.44 -1.27 8.59
C ALA A 99 -10.27 -2.27 7.78
N LYS A 100 -11.53 -1.94 7.56
CA LYS A 100 -12.42 -2.76 6.72
C LYS A 100 -12.14 -2.54 5.24
N GLY A 101 -12.29 -3.61 4.46
CA GLY A 101 -12.09 -3.60 3.00
C GLY A 101 -10.62 -3.73 2.59
N ASN A 102 -10.38 -3.55 1.30
CA ASN A 102 -9.06 -3.63 0.68
C ASN A 102 -8.75 -2.33 -0.05
N TYR A 103 -7.47 -2.03 -0.24
CA TYR A 103 -7.04 -0.88 -1.03
C TYR A 103 -7.36 -1.07 -2.53
N CYS A 104 -7.46 0.04 -3.24
CA CYS A 104 -7.60 0.12 -4.70
C CYS A 104 -6.68 1.22 -5.26
N ALA A 105 -6.63 1.38 -6.58
CA ALA A 105 -5.82 2.44 -7.21
C ALA A 105 -6.26 3.86 -6.80
N ARG A 106 -7.53 4.04 -6.47
CA ARG A 106 -8.16 5.32 -6.10
C ARG A 106 -8.34 5.50 -4.59
N CYS A 107 -7.61 4.76 -3.74
CA CYS A 107 -7.67 4.96 -2.28
C CYS A 107 -6.82 6.15 -1.80
N SER A 108 -6.85 7.26 -2.54
CA SER A 108 -6.05 8.47 -2.29
C SER A 108 -6.33 9.07 -0.91
N SER A 109 -7.58 9.08 -0.47
CA SER A 109 -7.98 9.65 0.84
C SER A 109 -7.29 8.97 2.01
N ASP A 110 -7.12 7.64 1.97
CA ASP A 110 -6.41 6.89 3.00
C ASP A 110 -4.94 7.31 3.07
N VAL A 111 -4.31 7.43 1.91
CA VAL A 111 -2.88 7.75 1.80
C VAL A 111 -2.62 9.21 2.14
N ILE A 112 -3.46 10.13 1.70
CA ILE A 112 -3.40 11.56 2.07
C ILE A 112 -3.50 11.72 3.59
N SER A 113 -4.47 11.04 4.22
CA SER A 113 -4.65 11.06 5.68
C SER A 113 -3.40 10.54 6.40
N ALA A 114 -2.84 9.41 5.93
CA ALA A 114 -1.63 8.83 6.50
C ALA A 114 -0.40 9.75 6.34
N ILE A 115 -0.21 10.37 5.18
CA ILE A 115 0.90 11.29 4.92
C ILE A 115 0.78 12.54 5.79
N ASN A 116 -0.41 13.14 5.89
CA ASN A 116 -0.64 14.32 6.72
C ASN A 116 -0.43 14.03 8.21
N TYR A 117 -0.87 12.84 8.67
CA TYR A 117 -0.58 12.40 10.03
C TYR A 117 0.93 12.20 10.23
N PHE A 118 1.64 11.60 9.27
CA PHE A 118 3.07 11.41 9.33
C PHE A 118 3.83 12.73 9.37
N LYS A 119 3.43 13.72 8.58
CA LYS A 119 3.99 15.09 8.65
C LYS A 119 3.89 15.67 10.06
N LYS A 120 2.73 15.57 10.68
CA LYS A 120 2.53 16.02 12.08
C LYS A 120 3.40 15.24 13.05
N PHE A 121 3.44 13.92 12.91
CA PHE A 121 4.23 13.03 13.74
C PHE A 121 5.74 13.37 13.70
N ILE A 122 6.33 13.51 12.50
CA ILE A 122 7.76 13.84 12.40
C ILE A 122 8.07 15.26 12.91
N ASN A 123 7.16 16.22 12.70
CA ASN A 123 7.32 17.59 13.23
C ASN A 123 7.32 17.64 14.78
N LEU A 124 6.65 16.69 15.43
CA LEU A 124 6.67 16.58 16.89
C LEU A 124 7.91 15.82 17.39
N GLU A 125 8.17 14.64 16.81
CA GLU A 125 9.23 13.72 17.25
C GLU A 125 10.65 14.20 16.89
N PHE A 126 10.80 14.92 15.77
CA PHE A 126 12.08 15.36 15.22
C PHE A 126 12.16 16.88 15.06
N LYS A 127 11.46 17.62 15.93
CA LYS A 127 11.28 19.08 15.85
C LYS A 127 12.60 19.83 15.63
N ASP A 128 13.62 19.50 16.40
CA ASP A 128 14.89 20.21 16.34
C ASP A 128 15.66 19.92 15.03
N LEU A 129 15.67 18.67 14.61
CA LEU A 129 16.30 18.25 13.35
C LEU A 129 15.61 18.87 12.13
N ILE A 130 14.28 18.96 12.14
CA ILE A 130 13.50 19.53 11.04
C ILE A 130 13.71 21.05 10.96
N LYS A 131 13.69 21.75 12.09
CA LYS A 131 13.95 23.21 12.12
C LYS A 131 15.32 23.56 11.58
N MET A 132 16.34 22.75 11.88
CA MET A 132 17.71 22.99 11.43
C MET A 132 17.92 22.68 9.93
N ASN A 133 17.22 21.69 9.35
CA ASN A 133 17.59 21.10 8.06
C ASN A 133 16.48 21.12 7.01
N ASN A 134 15.27 21.63 7.32
CA ASN A 134 14.12 21.62 6.41
C ASN A 134 13.94 20.27 5.66
N LEU A 135 13.80 19.18 6.43
CA LEU A 135 13.88 17.81 5.93
C LEU A 135 12.71 17.49 4.98
N PRO A 136 12.98 17.12 3.71
CA PRO A 136 11.96 16.80 2.74
C PRO A 136 11.30 15.45 3.00
N ILE A 137 10.07 15.30 2.46
CA ILE A 137 9.31 14.04 2.52
C ILE A 137 9.05 13.54 1.09
N TYR A 138 9.61 12.39 0.78
CA TYR A 138 9.48 11.76 -0.53
C TYR A 138 8.53 10.56 -0.51
N GLY A 139 8.02 10.19 -1.68
CA GLY A 139 7.27 8.95 -1.90
C GLY A 139 8.03 7.98 -2.80
N VAL A 140 7.97 6.69 -2.51
CA VAL A 140 8.40 5.62 -3.42
C VAL A 140 7.29 4.58 -3.50
N GLY A 141 6.68 4.45 -4.66
CA GLY A 141 5.61 3.48 -4.90
C GLY A 141 6.02 2.37 -5.84
N LEU A 142 5.77 1.13 -5.44
CA LEU A 142 6.05 -0.05 -6.26
C LEU A 142 4.77 -0.53 -6.93
N SER A 143 4.78 -0.68 -8.27
CA SER A 143 3.62 -1.16 -9.02
C SER A 143 2.37 -0.32 -8.69
N LEU A 144 1.24 -0.93 -8.36
CA LEU A 144 0.01 -0.23 -7.96
C LEU A 144 0.23 0.79 -6.82
N GLY A 145 1.20 0.57 -5.93
CA GLY A 145 1.54 1.52 -4.87
C GLY A 145 2.02 2.87 -5.39
N GLY A 146 2.70 2.89 -6.54
CA GLY A 146 3.09 4.14 -7.19
C GLY A 146 1.90 4.87 -7.83
N THR A 147 0.98 4.14 -8.45
CA THR A 147 -0.27 4.69 -8.97
C THR A 147 -1.10 5.33 -7.84
N ILE A 148 -1.19 4.67 -6.69
CA ILE A 148 -1.92 5.19 -5.52
C ILE A 148 -1.28 6.48 -4.99
N LEU A 149 0.06 6.51 -4.85
CA LEU A 149 0.77 7.72 -4.41
C LEU A 149 0.62 8.86 -5.43
N LEU A 150 0.69 8.56 -6.72
CA LEU A 150 0.50 9.56 -7.78
C LEU A 150 -0.90 10.16 -7.73
N ASN A 151 -1.94 9.30 -7.66
CA ASN A 151 -3.32 9.76 -7.49
C ASN A 151 -3.50 10.61 -6.22
N ALA A 152 -2.88 10.21 -5.11
CA ALA A 152 -2.94 10.98 -3.87
C ALA A 152 -2.28 12.36 -4.01
N CYS A 153 -1.17 12.47 -4.73
CA CYS A 153 -0.53 13.77 -5.01
C CYS A 153 -1.40 14.66 -5.88
N LEU A 154 -2.02 14.10 -6.94
CA LEU A 154 -2.92 14.85 -7.84
C LEU A 154 -4.18 15.32 -7.10
N ASP A 155 -4.87 14.40 -6.41
CA ASP A 155 -6.09 14.74 -5.66
C ASP A 155 -5.82 15.76 -4.54
N TYR A 156 -4.62 15.75 -3.94
CA TYR A 156 -4.25 16.73 -2.92
C TYR A 156 -3.96 18.11 -3.50
N ASP A 157 -3.23 18.18 -4.61
CA ASP A 157 -2.93 19.41 -5.32
C ASP A 157 -4.20 20.10 -5.83
N GLU A 158 -5.09 19.34 -6.49
CA GLU A 158 -6.39 19.84 -6.98
C GLU A 158 -7.27 20.42 -5.84
N ASN A 159 -7.23 19.81 -4.64
CA ASN A 159 -8.07 20.23 -3.53
C ASN A 159 -7.46 21.32 -2.63
N LYS A 160 -6.12 21.41 -2.57
CA LYS A 160 -5.41 22.29 -1.62
C LYS A 160 -4.49 23.30 -2.28
N GLY A 161 -4.11 23.09 -3.55
CA GLY A 161 -3.09 23.90 -4.22
C GLY A 161 -1.70 23.76 -3.57
N GLU A 162 -1.45 22.65 -2.87
CA GLU A 162 -0.23 22.40 -2.11
C GLU A 162 0.38 21.05 -2.50
N LYS A 163 1.69 20.92 -2.30
CA LYS A 163 2.38 19.64 -2.51
C LYS A 163 2.14 18.67 -1.34
N LEU A 164 1.65 17.48 -1.65
CA LEU A 164 1.55 16.40 -0.68
C LEU A 164 2.94 15.82 -0.31
N LEU A 165 3.84 15.72 -1.29
CA LEU A 165 5.21 15.22 -1.16
C LEU A 165 6.18 16.13 -1.91
N ASP A 166 7.43 16.21 -1.45
CA ASP A 166 8.48 16.99 -2.12
C ASP A 166 9.02 16.32 -3.38
N GLY A 167 8.76 15.02 -3.55
CA GLY A 167 9.08 14.26 -4.75
C GLY A 167 8.53 12.85 -4.68
N LEU A 168 8.29 12.25 -5.85
CA LEU A 168 7.70 10.92 -5.98
C LEU A 168 8.45 10.07 -7.01
N ALA A 169 8.80 8.85 -6.64
CA ALA A 169 9.32 7.83 -7.55
C ALA A 169 8.30 6.69 -7.71
N CYS A 170 7.78 6.52 -8.93
CA CYS A 170 6.87 5.44 -9.31
C CYS A 170 7.67 4.34 -10.03
N VAL A 171 7.78 3.16 -9.43
CA VAL A 171 8.54 2.04 -9.97
C VAL A 171 7.61 1.01 -10.58
N SER A 172 7.66 0.84 -11.91
CA SER A 172 6.80 -0.09 -12.67
C SER A 172 5.32 0.07 -12.34
N SER A 173 4.85 1.30 -12.23
CA SER A 173 3.49 1.63 -11.83
C SER A 173 2.57 1.73 -13.05
N PRO A 174 1.40 1.06 -13.03
CA PRO A 174 0.43 1.17 -14.10
C PRO A 174 -0.24 2.55 -14.10
N LEU A 175 -0.12 3.29 -15.19
CA LEU A 175 -0.83 4.56 -15.40
C LEU A 175 -2.19 4.33 -16.07
N ASP A 176 -2.28 3.32 -16.92
CA ASP A 176 -3.53 2.81 -17.53
C ASP A 176 -3.82 1.41 -16.98
N LEU A 177 -4.77 1.32 -16.06
CA LEU A 177 -5.16 0.06 -15.44
C LEU A 177 -5.85 -0.89 -16.42
N SER A 178 -6.62 -0.36 -17.38
CA SER A 178 -7.30 -1.17 -18.38
C SER A 178 -6.30 -1.90 -19.27
N SER A 179 -5.40 -1.17 -19.90
CA SER A 179 -4.35 -1.74 -20.76
C SER A 179 -3.41 -2.65 -19.97
N CYS A 180 -3.05 -2.29 -18.74
CA CYS A 180 -2.19 -3.10 -17.88
C CYS A 180 -2.86 -4.43 -17.53
N SER A 181 -4.14 -4.43 -17.15
CA SER A 181 -4.89 -5.64 -16.79
C SER A 181 -5.02 -6.60 -17.99
N LEU A 182 -5.32 -6.07 -19.17
CA LEU A 182 -5.34 -6.86 -20.42
C LEU A 182 -3.97 -7.46 -20.75
N CYS A 183 -2.90 -6.71 -20.53
CA CYS A 183 -1.54 -7.24 -20.72
C CYS A 183 -1.21 -8.36 -19.73
N ILE A 184 -1.66 -8.28 -18.48
CA ILE A 184 -1.45 -9.33 -17.48
C ILE A 184 -2.20 -10.62 -17.87
N GLU A 185 -3.36 -10.51 -18.51
CA GLU A 185 -4.16 -11.66 -18.94
C GLU A 185 -3.61 -12.39 -20.17
N LYS A 186 -2.62 -11.83 -20.89
CA LYS A 186 -1.99 -12.52 -22.02
C LYS A 186 -1.32 -13.84 -21.58
N SER A 187 -1.39 -14.86 -22.44
CA SER A 187 -0.86 -16.21 -22.16
C SER A 187 0.58 -16.24 -21.66
N ARG A 188 1.45 -15.37 -22.20
CA ARG A 188 2.85 -15.22 -21.75
C ARG A 188 2.99 -14.82 -20.28
N ASN A 189 1.96 -14.20 -19.69
CA ASN A 189 1.94 -13.72 -18.33
C ASN A 189 1.10 -14.60 -17.38
N TYR A 190 0.66 -15.78 -17.84
CA TYR A 190 -0.24 -16.67 -17.14
C TYR A 190 0.22 -17.03 -15.71
N ILE A 191 1.51 -17.36 -15.55
CA ILE A 191 2.08 -17.71 -14.23
C ILE A 191 2.04 -16.51 -13.30
N TYR A 192 2.37 -15.32 -13.82
CA TYR A 192 2.34 -14.09 -13.06
C TYR A 192 0.92 -13.71 -12.65
N GLN A 193 -0.03 -13.81 -13.58
CA GLN A 193 -1.46 -13.58 -13.29
C GLN A 193 -1.98 -14.53 -12.21
N LYS A 194 -1.72 -15.83 -12.34
CA LYS A 194 -2.11 -16.83 -11.33
C LYS A 194 -1.55 -16.51 -9.95
N TRP A 195 -0.29 -16.14 -9.90
CA TRP A 195 0.37 -15.78 -8.65
C TRP A 195 -0.26 -14.53 -8.01
N LEU A 196 -0.53 -13.47 -8.78
CA LEU A 196 -1.22 -12.27 -8.28
C LEU A 196 -2.64 -12.61 -7.80
N LEU A 197 -3.41 -13.32 -8.61
CA LEU A 197 -4.77 -13.71 -8.29
C LEU A 197 -4.85 -14.57 -7.01
N HIS A 198 -3.92 -15.50 -6.85
CA HIS A 198 -3.82 -16.30 -5.61
C HIS A 198 -3.64 -15.40 -4.38
N ARG A 199 -2.78 -14.39 -4.46
CA ARG A 199 -2.56 -13.45 -3.36
C ARG A 199 -3.78 -12.60 -3.05
N LEU A 200 -4.48 -12.14 -4.09
CA LEU A 200 -5.72 -11.38 -3.94
C LEU A 200 -6.82 -12.23 -3.31
N LYS A 201 -6.97 -13.48 -3.74
CA LYS A 201 -7.90 -14.43 -3.11
C LYS A 201 -7.59 -14.64 -1.63
N ASN A 202 -6.32 -14.79 -1.27
CA ASN A 202 -5.90 -14.93 0.13
C ASN A 202 -6.20 -13.65 0.92
N GLN A 203 -5.99 -12.47 0.35
CA GLN A 203 -6.37 -11.21 1.00
C GLN A 203 -7.87 -11.13 1.31
N LEU A 204 -8.73 -11.51 0.38
CA LEU A 204 -10.17 -11.59 0.63
C LEU A 204 -10.50 -12.64 1.68
N TRP A 205 -9.90 -13.83 1.55
CA TRP A 205 -10.15 -14.95 2.44
C TRP A 205 -9.85 -14.58 3.89
N ASP A 206 -8.67 -14.03 4.15
CA ASP A 206 -8.27 -13.61 5.48
C ASP A 206 -9.22 -12.50 6.00
N GLY A 207 -9.58 -11.49 5.18
CA GLY A 207 -10.46 -10.40 5.59
C GLY A 207 -11.87 -10.84 5.97
N PHE A 208 -12.42 -11.75 5.22
CA PHE A 208 -13.75 -12.27 5.53
C PHE A 208 -13.74 -13.26 6.71
N ASN A 209 -12.62 -13.96 6.96
CA ASN A 209 -12.47 -14.78 8.16
C ASN A 209 -12.44 -13.93 9.43
N ASP A 210 -11.67 -12.82 9.42
CA ASP A 210 -11.61 -11.88 10.54
C ASP A 210 -12.98 -11.27 10.88
N GLU A 211 -13.86 -11.12 9.87
CA GLU A 211 -15.23 -10.68 10.05
C GLU A 211 -16.22 -11.82 10.38
N GLY A 212 -15.76 -13.06 10.48
CA GLY A 212 -16.61 -14.25 10.70
C GLY A 212 -17.50 -14.63 9.53
N LYS A 213 -17.41 -13.93 8.39
CA LYS A 213 -18.33 -14.07 7.25
C LYS A 213 -18.09 -15.30 6.40
N ILE A 214 -16.85 -15.79 6.32
CA ILE A 214 -16.52 -16.94 5.46
C ILE A 214 -16.98 -18.25 6.08
N LEU A 215 -16.89 -18.42 7.39
CA LEU A 215 -17.20 -19.68 8.03
C LEU A 215 -18.63 -20.16 7.75
N ASN A 216 -19.56 -19.23 7.53
CA ASN A 216 -20.98 -19.51 7.32
C ASN A 216 -21.53 -19.13 5.94
N ASN A 217 -20.68 -18.72 4.95
CA ASN A 217 -21.14 -18.29 3.64
C ASN A 217 -20.48 -19.07 2.49
N GLU A 218 -21.05 -20.22 2.18
CA GLU A 218 -20.57 -21.07 1.09
C GLU A 218 -20.66 -20.39 -0.29
N LYS A 219 -21.67 -19.54 -0.50
CA LYS A 219 -21.83 -18.77 -1.74
C LYS A 219 -20.63 -17.83 -1.96
N LEU A 220 -20.18 -17.15 -0.91
CA LEU A 220 -19.00 -16.29 -0.95
C LEU A 220 -17.73 -17.09 -1.22
N ARG A 221 -17.59 -18.26 -0.57
CA ARG A 221 -16.46 -19.18 -0.84
C ARG A 221 -16.39 -19.61 -2.28
N LYS A 222 -17.53 -20.04 -2.87
CA LYS A 222 -17.64 -20.40 -4.29
C LYS A 222 -17.29 -19.22 -5.19
N LYS A 223 -17.78 -18.02 -4.85
CA LYS A 223 -17.49 -16.78 -5.60
C LYS A 223 -15.99 -16.46 -5.62
N ILE A 224 -15.29 -16.55 -4.49
CA ILE A 224 -13.85 -16.29 -4.42
C ILE A 224 -13.04 -17.37 -5.18
N ARG A 225 -13.41 -18.65 -5.01
CA ARG A 225 -12.74 -19.77 -5.69
C ARG A 225 -12.86 -19.68 -7.20
N SER A 226 -14.04 -19.29 -7.71
CA SER A 226 -14.34 -19.22 -9.14
C SER A 226 -13.62 -18.11 -9.91
N LEU A 227 -13.00 -17.13 -9.22
CA LEU A 227 -12.26 -16.05 -9.86
C LEU A 227 -11.13 -16.58 -10.74
N LYS A 228 -11.09 -16.14 -11.99
CA LYS A 228 -10.12 -16.60 -13.00
C LYS A 228 -9.09 -15.54 -13.39
N SER A 229 -9.44 -14.25 -13.20
CA SER A 229 -8.58 -13.14 -13.60
C SER A 229 -8.57 -11.98 -12.60
N ILE A 230 -7.64 -11.04 -12.78
CA ILE A 230 -7.58 -9.81 -11.98
C ILE A 230 -8.76 -8.91 -12.32
N ARG A 231 -9.14 -8.80 -13.60
CA ARG A 231 -10.29 -8.01 -14.02
C ARG A 231 -11.58 -8.53 -13.38
N GLU A 232 -11.76 -9.84 -13.33
CA GLU A 232 -12.90 -10.46 -12.65
C GLU A 232 -12.89 -10.20 -11.13
N PHE A 233 -11.72 -10.19 -10.51
CA PHE A 233 -11.55 -9.80 -9.10
C PHE A 233 -11.95 -8.35 -8.88
N ASP A 234 -11.46 -7.44 -9.72
CA ASP A 234 -11.76 -6.01 -9.59
C ASP A 234 -13.24 -5.73 -9.84
N GLN A 235 -13.86 -6.36 -10.86
CA GLN A 235 -15.28 -6.23 -11.15
C GLN A 235 -16.17 -6.72 -10.00
N LYS A 236 -15.82 -7.86 -9.37
CA LYS A 236 -16.68 -8.50 -8.36
C LYS A 236 -16.45 -8.00 -6.92
N PHE A 237 -15.27 -7.45 -6.63
CA PHE A 237 -14.86 -7.08 -5.27
C PHE A 237 -14.33 -5.66 -5.18
N THR A 238 -13.31 -5.26 -5.96
CA THR A 238 -12.66 -3.95 -5.80
C THR A 238 -13.60 -2.80 -6.16
N ALA A 239 -14.15 -2.79 -7.37
CA ALA A 239 -15.00 -1.71 -7.86
C ALA A 239 -16.24 -1.50 -6.97
N PRO A 240 -17.03 -2.53 -6.64
CA PRO A 240 -18.19 -2.35 -5.77
C PRO A 240 -17.84 -1.91 -4.34
N SER A 241 -16.69 -2.36 -3.81
CA SER A 241 -16.26 -2.00 -2.44
C SER A 241 -15.90 -0.52 -2.30
N TRP A 242 -15.55 0.13 -3.41
CA TRP A 242 -15.18 1.53 -3.47
C TRP A 242 -16.24 2.41 -4.14
N GLY A 243 -17.44 1.86 -4.40
CA GLY A 243 -18.59 2.60 -4.93
C GLY A 243 -18.55 2.88 -6.43
N PHE A 244 -17.67 2.20 -7.18
CA PHE A 244 -17.65 2.28 -8.65
C PHE A 244 -18.80 1.45 -9.25
N ASN A 245 -19.45 2.00 -10.28
CA ASN A 245 -20.59 1.36 -10.93
C ASN A 245 -20.18 0.20 -11.83
N SER A 246 -18.97 0.25 -12.39
CA SER A 246 -18.45 -0.78 -13.30
C SER A 246 -16.93 -0.94 -13.14
N LEU A 247 -16.38 -1.95 -13.80
CA LEU A 247 -14.95 -2.15 -13.92
C LEU A 247 -14.30 -1.02 -14.73
N GLU A 248 -14.97 -0.57 -15.79
CA GLU A 248 -14.52 0.51 -16.67
C GLU A 248 -14.48 1.84 -15.92
N ASP A 249 -15.48 2.11 -15.09
CA ASP A 249 -15.54 3.29 -14.21
C ASP A 249 -14.37 3.27 -13.21
N TYR A 250 -14.06 2.14 -12.63
CA TYR A 250 -12.90 1.98 -11.74
C TYR A 250 -11.57 2.17 -12.48
N TYR A 251 -11.44 1.64 -13.69
CA TYR A 251 -10.18 1.67 -14.45
C TYR A 251 -9.92 3.01 -15.13
#